data_99e2a326cf8ccb6d4e763d0b6fa3533c
#
_entry.id   99e2a326cf8ccb6d4e763d0b6fa3533c
#
_cell.length_a   1.000
_cell.length_b   1.000
_cell.length_c   1.000
_cell.angle_alpha   90.00
_cell.angle_beta   90.00
_cell.angle_gamma   90.00
#
_symmetry.space_group_name_H-M   'P 1'
#
loop_
_entity.id
_entity.type
_entity.pdbx_description
1 polymer ?
#
loop_
_entity_poly.entity_id
_entity_poly.type
_entity_poly.pdbx_seq_one_letter_code
_entity_poly.pdbx_strand_id
1 'polypeptide(L)'
;MKTKELVVSAIENGTVIDHIPSDKLFQVIKILNLESCTDQVLFGNNLESQKLGKKAIIKVQNKFFETDDINKIAIVCPTATLTIIKDYEVVGKRVPSLPTEFEGIVKCYNPKCITNHEQVTPKFRVLDSREIKLQCHYCQKITKEETLNFL
;
A
#
# COMPACT_ATOMS: atom_id res chain seq x y z
N MET A 1 11.59 -35.55 1.66
CA MET A 1 11.20 -34.22 1.20
C MET A 1 10.45 -33.51 2.30
N LYS A 2 10.94 -32.37 2.74
CA LYS A 2 10.27 -31.63 3.80
C LYS A 2 9.07 -30.87 3.25
N THR A 3 7.91 -31.12 3.79
CA THR A 3 6.72 -30.34 3.49
C THR A 3 6.84 -28.98 4.17
N LYS A 4 6.77 -27.90 3.41
CA LYS A 4 6.75 -26.57 3.98
C LYS A 4 5.34 -26.21 4.42
N GLU A 5 5.18 -25.86 5.68
CA GLU A 5 3.94 -25.30 6.16
C GLU A 5 3.81 -23.84 5.71
N LEU A 6 2.58 -23.44 5.40
CA LEU A 6 2.30 -22.06 5.11
C LEU A 6 2.31 -21.27 6.43
N VAL A 7 3.12 -20.21 6.49
CA VAL A 7 3.19 -19.34 7.66
C VAL A 7 1.89 -18.57 7.83
N VAL A 8 1.27 -18.19 6.71
CA VAL A 8 -0.05 -17.54 6.67
C VAL A 8 -0.98 -18.43 5.87
N SER A 9 -2.13 -18.76 6.42
CA SER A 9 -3.09 -19.71 5.83
C SER A 9 -3.52 -19.28 4.43
N ALA A 10 -3.77 -20.27 3.56
CA ALA A 10 -4.35 -20.02 2.25
C ALA A 10 -5.78 -19.51 2.36
N ILE A 11 -6.22 -18.68 1.42
CA ILE A 11 -7.61 -18.22 1.34
C ILE A 11 -8.30 -18.84 0.14
N GLU A 12 -9.62 -19.05 0.27
CA GLU A 12 -10.44 -19.59 -0.81
C GLU A 12 -10.67 -18.55 -1.90
N ASN A 13 -11.13 -17.38 -1.51
CA ASN A 13 -11.41 -16.25 -2.42
C ASN A 13 -10.91 -14.96 -1.79
N GLY A 14 -10.36 -14.08 -2.59
CA GLY A 14 -9.96 -12.76 -2.12
C GLY A 14 -8.67 -12.28 -2.77
N THR A 15 -7.94 -11.45 -2.03
CA THR A 15 -6.71 -10.82 -2.51
C THR A 15 -5.57 -11.10 -1.56
N VAL A 16 -4.42 -11.45 -2.11
CA VAL A 16 -3.15 -11.57 -1.38
C VAL A 16 -2.25 -10.43 -1.80
N ILE A 17 -1.76 -9.67 -0.82
CA ILE A 17 -0.81 -8.57 -1.05
C ILE A 17 0.52 -9.02 -0.49
N ASP A 18 1.49 -9.22 -1.34
CA ASP A 18 2.82 -9.71 -0.98
C ASP A 18 3.90 -8.68 -1.30
N HIS A 19 5.13 -8.95 -0.87
CA HIS A 19 6.30 -8.11 -1.11
C HIS A 19 6.14 -6.69 -0.54
N ILE A 20 5.48 -6.59 0.61
CA ILE A 20 5.37 -5.35 1.36
C ILE A 20 6.61 -5.24 2.26
N PRO A 21 7.38 -4.14 2.20
CA PRO A 21 8.45 -3.93 3.18
C PRO A 21 7.88 -3.96 4.60
N SER A 22 8.56 -4.61 5.53
CA SER A 22 8.03 -4.85 6.87
C SER A 22 7.67 -3.57 7.63
N ASP A 23 8.35 -2.47 7.36
CA ASP A 23 8.06 -1.17 7.97
C ASP A 23 6.86 -0.46 7.35
N LYS A 24 6.26 -1.01 6.28
CA LYS A 24 5.14 -0.40 5.56
C LYS A 24 3.81 -1.14 5.74
N LEU A 25 3.81 -2.25 6.46
CA LEU A 25 2.60 -3.07 6.63
C LEU A 25 1.39 -2.27 7.11
N PHE A 26 1.56 -1.50 8.18
CA PHE A 26 0.45 -0.77 8.79
C PHE A 26 -0.01 0.39 7.91
N GLN A 27 0.85 0.94 7.09
CA GLN A 27 0.46 1.96 6.11
C GLN A 27 -0.44 1.36 5.03
N VAL A 28 -0.13 0.17 4.54
CA VAL A 28 -0.99 -0.52 3.56
C VAL A 28 -2.35 -0.86 4.16
N ILE A 29 -2.37 -1.36 5.39
CA ILE A 29 -3.63 -1.64 6.11
C ILE A 29 -4.50 -0.38 6.17
N LYS A 30 -3.90 0.75 6.47
CA LYS A 30 -4.59 2.03 6.58
C LYS A 30 -5.12 2.52 5.22
N ILE A 31 -4.30 2.45 4.18
CA ILE A 31 -4.68 2.90 2.83
C ILE A 31 -5.87 2.10 2.33
N LEU A 32 -5.89 0.80 2.54
CA LEU A 32 -6.96 -0.08 2.09
C LEU A 32 -8.13 -0.14 3.06
N ASN A 33 -8.06 0.61 4.16
CA ASN A 33 -9.10 0.67 5.19
C ASN A 33 -9.47 -0.72 5.73
N LEU A 34 -8.48 -1.57 5.94
CA LEU A 34 -8.71 -2.93 6.39
C LEU A 34 -9.17 -3.01 7.85
N GLU A 35 -8.99 -1.94 8.62
CA GLU A 35 -9.46 -1.86 10.01
C GLU A 35 -10.98 -1.97 10.11
N SER A 36 -11.71 -1.50 9.08
CA SER A 36 -13.17 -1.58 9.05
C SER A 36 -13.68 -2.76 8.22
N CYS A 37 -12.78 -3.64 7.76
CA CYS A 37 -13.17 -4.83 7.02
C CYS A 37 -13.82 -5.84 7.95
N THR A 38 -14.97 -6.38 7.57
CA THR A 38 -15.69 -7.40 8.35
C THR A 38 -15.33 -8.82 7.94
N ASP A 39 -14.72 -8.99 6.78
CA ASP A 39 -14.19 -10.29 6.36
C ASP A 39 -12.86 -10.59 7.05
N GLN A 40 -12.47 -11.86 7.01
CA GLN A 40 -11.22 -12.28 7.63
C GLN A 40 -10.02 -11.64 6.95
N VAL A 41 -9.19 -10.97 7.75
CA VAL A 41 -7.91 -10.41 7.30
C VAL A 41 -6.80 -11.11 8.07
N LEU A 42 -5.89 -11.73 7.35
CA LEU A 42 -4.70 -12.35 7.92
C LEU A 42 -3.47 -11.61 7.44
N PHE A 43 -2.51 -11.38 8.33
CA PHE A 43 -1.25 -10.81 7.90
C PHE A 43 -0.09 -11.40 8.70
N GLY A 44 1.06 -11.42 8.06
CA GLY A 44 2.32 -11.75 8.70
C GLY A 44 3.32 -10.65 8.44
N ASN A 45 4.17 -10.36 9.43
CA ASN A 45 5.20 -9.35 9.29
C ASN A 45 6.56 -9.92 9.64
N ASN A 46 7.61 -9.26 9.18
CA ASN A 46 9.00 -9.65 9.42
C ASN A 46 9.31 -11.06 8.91
N LEU A 47 8.67 -11.45 7.82
CA LEU A 47 8.91 -12.72 7.14
C LEU A 47 10.20 -12.60 6.31
N GLU A 48 10.93 -13.68 6.19
CA GLU A 48 12.15 -13.68 5.40
C GLU A 48 11.85 -13.50 3.91
N SER A 49 12.60 -12.63 3.26
CA SER A 49 12.46 -12.33 1.85
C SER A 49 13.83 -12.18 1.21
N GLN A 50 14.08 -12.90 0.13
CA GLN A 50 15.33 -12.76 -0.63
C GLN A 50 15.42 -11.38 -1.30
N LYS A 51 14.26 -10.82 -1.68
CA LYS A 51 14.19 -9.55 -2.40
C LYS A 51 14.28 -8.34 -1.48
N LEU A 52 13.66 -8.41 -0.28
CA LEU A 52 13.51 -7.26 0.62
C LEU A 52 14.23 -7.43 1.96
N GLY A 53 14.82 -8.59 2.23
CA GLY A 53 15.35 -8.94 3.54
C GLY A 53 14.23 -9.40 4.47
N LYS A 54 13.37 -8.48 4.88
CA LYS A 54 12.15 -8.78 5.64
C LYS A 54 10.95 -8.21 4.91
N LYS A 55 9.86 -8.95 4.91
CA LYS A 55 8.62 -8.54 4.23
C LYS A 55 7.38 -8.78 5.08
N ALA A 56 6.28 -8.16 4.68
CA ALA A 56 4.95 -8.45 5.19
C ALA A 56 4.09 -9.01 4.06
N ILE A 57 3.05 -9.73 4.45
CA ILE A 57 2.03 -10.25 3.55
C ILE A 57 0.66 -10.02 4.18
N ILE A 58 -0.34 -9.69 3.36
CA ILE A 58 -1.72 -9.51 3.80
C ILE A 58 -2.62 -10.39 2.94
N LYS A 59 -3.53 -11.12 3.58
CA LYS A 59 -4.55 -11.90 2.88
C LYS A 59 -5.92 -11.42 3.33
N VAL A 60 -6.74 -10.93 2.38
CA VAL A 60 -8.07 -10.42 2.66
C VAL A 60 -9.09 -11.32 2.00
N GLN A 61 -9.90 -11.99 2.81
CA GLN A 61 -10.88 -12.95 2.31
C GLN A 61 -12.09 -12.22 1.74
N ASN A 62 -12.62 -12.71 0.63
CA ASN A 62 -13.82 -12.22 -0.05
C ASN A 62 -13.75 -10.74 -0.48
N LYS A 63 -12.57 -10.17 -0.63
CA LYS A 63 -12.42 -8.79 -1.02
C LYS A 63 -11.51 -8.64 -2.23
N PHE A 64 -11.99 -7.87 -3.21
CA PHE A 64 -11.28 -7.51 -4.43
C PHE A 64 -11.22 -6.00 -4.52
N PHE A 65 -10.03 -5.45 -4.74
CA PHE A 65 -9.80 -4.01 -4.69
C PHE A 65 -9.93 -3.37 -6.06
N GLU A 66 -10.43 -2.13 -6.08
CA GLU A 66 -10.49 -1.32 -7.28
C GLU A 66 -9.08 -0.87 -7.71
N THR A 67 -8.93 -0.57 -9.00
CA THR A 67 -7.64 -0.13 -9.55
C THR A 67 -7.08 1.09 -8.82
N ASP A 68 -7.93 2.05 -8.48
CA ASP A 68 -7.48 3.25 -7.76
C ASP A 68 -6.90 2.94 -6.40
N ASP A 69 -7.52 2.02 -5.65
CA ASP A 69 -7.02 1.61 -4.34
C ASP A 69 -5.68 0.90 -4.47
N ILE A 70 -5.55 0.04 -5.48
CA ILE A 70 -4.30 -0.69 -5.74
C ILE A 70 -3.18 0.30 -6.08
N ASN A 71 -3.46 1.28 -6.92
CA ASN A 71 -2.45 2.25 -7.33
C ASN A 71 -1.96 3.14 -6.20
N LYS A 72 -2.82 3.41 -5.21
CA LYS A 72 -2.41 4.14 -4.01
C LYS A 72 -1.33 3.40 -3.21
N ILE A 73 -1.33 2.07 -3.26
CA ILE A 73 -0.30 1.27 -2.59
C ILE A 73 1.09 1.59 -3.13
N ALA A 74 1.21 1.92 -4.41
CA ALA A 74 2.50 2.22 -5.03
C ALA A 74 3.20 3.45 -4.41
N ILE A 75 2.44 4.35 -3.78
CA ILE A 75 3.00 5.52 -3.09
C ILE A 75 3.77 5.08 -1.85
N VAL A 76 3.29 4.03 -1.19
CA VAL A 76 3.87 3.51 0.06
C VAL A 76 4.92 2.43 -0.24
N CYS A 77 4.58 1.49 -1.10
CA CYS A 77 5.46 0.36 -1.40
C CYS A 77 5.30 -0.06 -2.87
N PRO A 78 6.15 0.46 -3.76
CA PRO A 78 6.10 0.10 -5.18
C PRO A 78 6.46 -1.36 -5.45
N THR A 79 7.05 -2.07 -4.47
CA THR A 79 7.42 -3.48 -4.60
C THR A 79 6.26 -4.44 -4.37
N ALA A 80 5.13 -3.97 -3.84
CA ALA A 80 3.99 -4.82 -3.53
C ALA A 80 3.41 -5.48 -4.79
N THR A 81 2.96 -6.71 -4.65
CA THR A 81 2.26 -7.44 -5.70
C THR A 81 0.93 -7.94 -5.15
N LEU A 82 -0.11 -7.87 -5.97
CA LEU A 82 -1.43 -8.34 -5.59
C LEU A 82 -1.77 -9.58 -6.43
N THR A 83 -2.23 -10.62 -5.75
CA THR A 83 -2.66 -11.86 -6.38
C THR A 83 -4.14 -12.07 -6.08
N ILE A 84 -4.93 -12.31 -7.11
CA ILE A 84 -6.37 -12.55 -6.97
C ILE A 84 -6.58 -14.05 -6.91
N ILE A 85 -7.29 -14.48 -5.86
CA ILE A 85 -7.55 -15.89 -5.58
C ILE A 85 -9.04 -16.16 -5.73
N LYS A 86 -9.38 -17.25 -6.44
CA LYS A 86 -10.74 -17.81 -6.51
C LYS A 86 -10.64 -19.32 -6.45
N ASP A 87 -11.44 -19.94 -5.58
CA ASP A 87 -11.45 -21.38 -5.37
C ASP A 87 -10.04 -21.92 -5.06
N TYR A 88 -9.29 -21.22 -4.20
CA TYR A 88 -7.92 -21.54 -3.82
C TYR A 88 -6.89 -21.43 -4.94
N GLU A 89 -7.28 -20.94 -6.12
CA GLU A 89 -6.39 -20.84 -7.27
C GLU A 89 -6.11 -19.38 -7.63
N VAL A 90 -4.90 -19.12 -8.12
CA VAL A 90 -4.51 -17.82 -8.62
C VAL A 90 -5.19 -17.57 -9.98
N VAL A 91 -6.07 -16.58 -10.05
CA VAL A 91 -6.76 -16.22 -11.29
C VAL A 91 -6.26 -14.93 -11.90
N GLY A 92 -5.42 -14.18 -11.20
CA GLY A 92 -4.83 -12.97 -11.74
C GLY A 92 -3.77 -12.41 -10.81
N LYS A 93 -2.91 -11.56 -11.39
CA LYS A 93 -1.89 -10.82 -10.66
C LYS A 93 -1.94 -9.37 -11.09
N ARG A 94 -1.71 -8.46 -10.15
CA ARG A 94 -1.69 -7.03 -10.41
C ARG A 94 -0.49 -6.40 -9.72
N VAL A 95 0.10 -5.41 -10.38
CA VAL A 95 1.21 -4.63 -9.84
C VAL A 95 0.74 -3.18 -9.70
N PRO A 96 0.87 -2.56 -8.52
CA PRO A 96 0.51 -1.17 -8.36
C PRO A 96 1.33 -0.25 -9.25
N SER A 97 0.67 0.77 -9.82
CA SER A 97 1.32 1.82 -10.59
C SER A 97 1.10 3.15 -9.90
N LEU A 98 2.13 4.00 -9.84
CA LEU A 98 1.99 5.33 -9.25
C LEU A 98 0.91 6.11 -10.02
N PRO A 99 -0.12 6.62 -9.32
CA PRO A 99 -1.09 7.50 -9.96
C PRO A 99 -0.46 8.85 -10.27
N THR A 100 -1.06 9.60 -11.21
CA THR A 100 -0.59 10.95 -11.53
C THR A 100 -0.96 11.96 -10.45
N GLU A 101 -2.07 11.72 -9.76
CA GLU A 101 -2.58 12.56 -8.67
C GLU A 101 -3.21 11.65 -7.62
N PHE A 102 -3.20 12.12 -6.37
CA PHE A 102 -3.88 11.41 -5.28
C PHE A 102 -4.21 12.37 -4.14
N GLU A 103 -5.14 11.94 -3.29
CA GLU A 103 -5.57 12.69 -2.11
C GLU A 103 -5.42 11.84 -0.85
N GLY A 104 -5.12 12.51 0.29
CA GLY A 104 -5.26 11.95 1.65
C GLY A 104 -4.14 11.08 2.05
N ILE A 105 -3.32 10.48 1.45
CA ILE A 105 -2.36 9.45 1.90
C ILE A 105 -1.16 10.04 2.63
N VAL A 106 -0.68 11.18 2.12
CA VAL A 106 0.57 11.81 2.53
C VAL A 106 0.29 13.14 3.19
N LYS A 107 1.03 13.43 4.26
CA LYS A 107 1.01 14.73 4.92
C LYS A 107 1.97 15.67 4.19
N CYS A 108 1.56 16.91 3.91
CA CYS A 108 2.45 17.90 3.34
C CYS A 108 3.58 18.22 4.35
N TYR A 109 4.83 18.17 3.90
CA TYR A 109 5.96 18.40 4.79
C TYR A 109 6.10 19.87 5.20
N ASN A 110 5.46 20.79 4.46
CA ASN A 110 5.51 22.23 4.75
C ASN A 110 4.63 22.53 5.96
N PRO A 111 5.20 22.92 7.11
CA PRO A 111 4.40 23.19 8.30
C PRO A 111 3.46 24.39 8.13
N LYS A 112 3.70 25.24 7.15
CA LYS A 112 2.85 26.41 6.86
C LYS A 112 1.74 26.11 5.84
N CYS A 113 1.69 24.89 5.29
CA CYS A 113 0.64 24.54 4.35
C CYS A 113 -0.72 24.49 5.05
N ILE A 114 -1.74 25.02 4.37
CA ILE A 114 -3.11 25.06 4.91
C ILE A 114 -3.61 23.67 5.31
N THR A 115 -3.17 22.60 4.65
CA THR A 115 -3.56 21.23 4.97
C THR A 115 -3.08 20.80 6.35
N ASN A 116 -2.12 21.48 6.95
CA ASN A 116 -1.61 21.22 8.29
C ASN A 116 -2.24 22.13 9.35
N HIS A 117 -3.06 23.10 8.96
CA HIS A 117 -3.70 24.07 9.86
C HIS A 117 -5.22 23.96 9.88
N GLU A 118 -5.82 23.46 8.82
CA GLU A 118 -7.27 23.32 8.70
C GLU A 118 -7.64 21.90 8.26
N GLN A 119 -8.92 21.57 8.34
CA GLN A 119 -9.43 20.27 7.90
C GLN A 119 -9.56 20.24 6.37
N VAL A 120 -8.42 20.30 5.70
CA VAL A 120 -8.33 20.21 4.25
C VAL A 120 -7.53 18.97 3.91
N THR A 121 -8.12 18.10 3.11
CA THR A 121 -7.45 16.87 2.67
C THR A 121 -6.26 17.22 1.77
N PRO A 122 -5.04 16.76 2.08
CA PRO A 122 -3.89 16.99 1.22
C PRO A 122 -4.10 16.38 -0.16
N LYS A 123 -3.66 17.09 -1.17
CA LYS A 123 -3.73 16.65 -2.57
C LYS A 123 -2.39 16.89 -3.23
N PHE A 124 -1.91 15.88 -3.95
CA PHE A 124 -0.59 15.90 -4.57
C PHE A 124 -0.63 15.47 -6.03
N ARG A 125 0.30 16.05 -6.79
CA ARG A 125 0.64 15.59 -8.14
C ARG A 125 1.98 14.87 -8.09
N VAL A 126 2.07 13.72 -8.72
CA VAL A 126 3.32 12.97 -8.84
C VAL A 126 4.12 13.53 -10.00
N LEU A 127 5.29 14.11 -9.71
CA LEU A 127 6.14 14.72 -10.73
C LEU A 127 7.11 13.75 -11.39
N ASP A 128 7.53 12.71 -10.64
CA ASP A 128 8.50 11.73 -11.13
C ASP A 128 8.08 10.34 -10.67
N SER A 129 8.05 9.40 -11.62
CA SER A 129 7.67 8.01 -11.34
C SER A 129 8.84 7.14 -10.86
N ARG A 130 10.08 7.58 -11.02
CA ARG A 130 11.27 6.84 -10.59
C ARG A 130 11.71 7.19 -9.18
N GLU A 131 11.60 8.47 -8.84
CA GLU A 131 11.86 8.97 -7.51
C GLU A 131 10.59 9.65 -7.01
N ILE A 132 10.24 9.45 -5.75
CA ILE A 132 9.03 10.08 -5.21
C ILE A 132 9.27 11.59 -5.11
N LYS A 133 8.59 12.33 -5.96
CA LYS A 133 8.52 13.80 -5.94
C LYS A 133 7.06 14.19 -6.06
N LEU A 134 6.50 14.68 -4.97
CA LEU A 134 5.09 14.99 -4.84
C LEU A 134 4.92 16.49 -4.67
N GLN A 135 4.20 17.12 -5.60
CA GLN A 135 3.91 18.55 -5.50
C GLN A 135 2.56 18.75 -4.82
N CYS A 136 2.56 19.49 -3.73
CA CYS A 136 1.33 19.85 -3.03
C CYS A 136 0.47 20.78 -3.90
N HIS A 137 -0.81 20.44 -4.02
CA HIS A 137 -1.78 21.23 -4.77
C HIS A 137 -1.96 22.63 -4.17
N TYR A 138 -1.87 22.75 -2.84
CA TYR A 138 -2.16 24.00 -2.15
C TYR A 138 -0.96 24.92 -2.01
N CYS A 139 0.16 24.42 -1.49
CA CYS A 139 1.34 25.25 -1.26
C CYS A 139 2.40 25.17 -2.37
N GLN A 140 2.23 24.25 -3.32
CA GLN A 140 3.12 24.02 -4.48
C GLN A 140 4.52 23.52 -4.12
N LYS A 141 4.82 23.27 -2.86
CA LYS A 141 6.12 22.73 -2.47
C LYS A 141 6.21 21.24 -2.79
N ILE A 142 7.44 20.79 -3.02
CA ILE A 142 7.71 19.41 -3.42
C ILE A 142 8.17 18.60 -2.21
N THR A 143 7.46 17.49 -1.95
CA THR A 143 7.84 16.50 -0.94
C THR A 143 8.64 15.40 -1.63
N LYS A 144 9.82 15.11 -1.11
CA LYS A 144 10.67 14.01 -1.58
C LYS A 144 10.57 12.84 -0.63
N GLU A 145 11.12 11.69 -1.05
CA GLU A 145 11.08 10.46 -0.25
C GLU A 145 11.64 10.68 1.16
N GLU A 146 12.72 11.45 1.30
CA GLU A 146 13.37 11.71 2.58
C GLU A 146 12.48 12.46 3.58
N THR A 147 11.53 13.25 3.08
CA THR A 147 10.60 14.02 3.91
C THR A 147 9.18 13.48 3.86
N LEU A 148 9.01 12.28 3.34
CA LEU A 148 7.70 11.65 3.17
C LEU A 148 7.13 11.21 4.51
N ASN A 149 5.96 11.74 4.87
CA ASN A 149 5.21 11.34 6.06
C ASN A 149 3.79 10.99 5.65
N PHE A 150 3.27 9.91 6.22
CA PHE A 150 1.91 9.46 5.94
C PHE A 150 0.91 10.00 6.97
N LEU A 151 -0.32 10.17 6.52
CA LEU A 151 -1.41 10.57 7.40
C LEU A 151 -1.77 9.49 8.40
#